data_94617c62c74fb30afecf92906113a53e
#
_entry.id   94617c62c74fb30afecf92906113a53e
#
_cell.length_a   1.000
_cell.length_b   1.000
_cell.length_c   1.000
_cell.angle_alpha   90.00
_cell.angle_beta   90.00
_cell.angle_gamma   90.00
#
_symmetry.space_group_name_H-M   'P 1'
#
loop_
_entity.id
_entity.type
_entity.pdbx_description
1 polymer ?
#
loop_
_entity_poly.entity_id
_entity_poly.type
_entity_poly.pdbx_seq_one_letter_code
_entity_poly.pdbx_strand_id
1 'polypeptide(L)'
;MTTRATPTTRTPLRLPLHPLAPLGEPLNAAQKDRYARHLNLPGVGEDGQRRLSATRVLVIGAGGLGSPVLLYLAAAGVGTIGIVDDDVVDSSNLQRQVIHSTAAVGKRKVDTAAERMQGINPDLIVKKFPLRLHPADIDTYRTQFGSQWDLIVDATDNFASRYLVNDLATA
;
A
#
# COMPACT_ATOMS: atom_id res chain seq x y z
N MET A 1 32.69 -28.02 -39.06
CA MET A 1 32.46 -28.46 -37.64
C MET A 1 32.12 -27.24 -36.84
N THR A 2 30.82 -27.04 -36.58
CA THR A 2 30.30 -25.83 -35.87
C THR A 2 30.03 -26.26 -34.42
N THR A 3 30.87 -25.83 -33.51
CA THR A 3 30.71 -26.07 -32.05
C THR A 3 29.53 -25.26 -31.54
N ARG A 4 28.45 -25.96 -31.16
CA ARG A 4 27.30 -25.37 -30.44
C ARG A 4 27.74 -25.04 -29.00
N ALA A 5 27.68 -23.76 -28.65
CA ALA A 5 27.85 -23.29 -27.27
C ALA A 5 26.69 -23.80 -26.41
N THR A 6 27.01 -24.46 -25.31
CA THR A 6 26.04 -24.90 -24.29
C THR A 6 25.45 -23.70 -23.56
N PRO A 7 24.13 -23.60 -23.39
CA PRO A 7 23.53 -22.48 -22.65
C PRO A 7 23.92 -22.58 -21.17
N THR A 8 24.60 -21.56 -20.67
CA THR A 8 24.92 -21.41 -19.24
C THR A 8 23.62 -21.17 -18.50
N THR A 9 23.14 -22.15 -17.77
CA THR A 9 22.05 -22.02 -16.83
C THR A 9 22.46 -21.06 -15.70
N ARG A 10 22.00 -19.81 -15.77
CA ARG A 10 22.12 -18.87 -14.66
C ARG A 10 21.25 -19.40 -13.51
N THR A 11 21.88 -19.83 -12.43
CA THR A 11 21.20 -20.10 -11.16
C THR A 11 20.52 -18.80 -10.72
N PRO A 12 19.19 -18.75 -10.52
CA PRO A 12 18.56 -17.55 -10.04
C PRO A 12 19.11 -17.19 -8.66
N LEU A 13 19.53 -15.94 -8.50
CA LEU A 13 20.01 -15.40 -7.23
C LEU A 13 18.84 -15.47 -6.24
N ARG A 14 18.78 -16.50 -5.41
CA ARG A 14 17.84 -16.57 -4.28
C ARG A 14 18.44 -15.77 -3.14
N LEU A 15 18.15 -14.46 -3.12
CA LEU A 15 18.28 -13.70 -1.89
C LEU A 15 17.28 -14.27 -0.89
N PRO A 16 17.69 -14.56 0.36
CA PRO A 16 16.75 -14.93 1.40
C PRO A 16 15.86 -13.72 1.68
N LEU A 17 14.70 -13.68 1.04
CA LEU A 17 13.70 -12.65 1.31
C LEU A 17 13.08 -12.95 2.66
N HIS A 18 13.44 -12.19 3.67
CA HIS A 18 12.71 -12.21 4.93
C HIS A 18 11.33 -11.58 4.70
N PRO A 19 10.26 -12.17 5.22
CA PRO A 19 8.93 -11.58 5.13
C PRO A 19 8.91 -10.19 5.77
N LEU A 20 8.30 -9.20 5.09
CA LEU A 20 8.16 -7.83 5.60
C LEU A 20 7.30 -7.76 6.86
N ALA A 21 6.33 -8.67 7.00
CA ALA A 21 5.43 -8.71 8.16
C ALA A 21 5.46 -10.10 8.82
N PRO A 22 5.21 -10.17 10.14
CA PRO A 22 5.07 -11.43 10.86
C PRO A 22 3.86 -12.23 10.35
N LEU A 23 3.77 -13.48 10.75
CA LEU A 23 2.56 -14.27 10.53
C LEU A 23 1.44 -13.73 11.40
N GLY A 24 0.35 -13.25 10.79
CA GLY A 24 -0.82 -12.74 11.49
C GLY A 24 -1.69 -13.84 12.10
N GLU A 25 -2.78 -13.43 12.73
CA GLU A 25 -3.78 -14.34 13.31
C GLU A 25 -4.38 -15.29 12.27
N PRO A 26 -4.87 -16.48 12.65
CA PRO A 26 -5.58 -17.38 11.78
C PRO A 26 -6.81 -16.70 11.14
N LEU A 27 -7.04 -17.00 9.85
CA LEU A 27 -8.20 -16.45 9.14
C LEU A 27 -9.48 -17.09 9.67
N ASN A 28 -10.49 -16.27 9.92
CA ASN A 28 -11.85 -16.74 10.21
C ASN A 28 -12.57 -17.23 8.93
N ALA A 29 -13.76 -17.81 9.07
CA ALA A 29 -14.50 -18.39 7.94
C ALA A 29 -14.84 -17.35 6.85
N ALA A 30 -15.25 -16.13 7.24
CA ALA A 30 -15.58 -15.05 6.31
C ALA A 30 -14.34 -14.56 5.53
N GLN A 31 -13.21 -14.49 6.21
CA GLN A 31 -11.93 -14.13 5.57
C GLN A 31 -11.46 -15.24 4.62
N LYS A 32 -11.62 -16.52 4.98
CA LYS A 32 -11.29 -17.65 4.09
C LYS A 32 -12.13 -17.63 2.83
N ASP A 33 -13.41 -17.32 2.94
CA ASP A 33 -14.29 -17.16 1.80
C ASP A 33 -13.90 -15.96 0.92
N ARG A 34 -13.68 -14.79 1.53
CA ARG A 34 -13.22 -13.56 0.83
C ARG A 34 -11.94 -13.77 0.06
N TYR A 35 -10.97 -14.43 0.65
CA TYR A 35 -9.63 -14.61 0.06
C TYR A 35 -9.41 -15.98 -0.59
N ALA A 36 -10.48 -16.75 -0.85
CA ALA A 36 -10.39 -18.11 -1.40
C ALA A 36 -9.49 -18.22 -2.65
N ARG A 37 -9.49 -17.20 -3.51
CA ARG A 37 -8.62 -17.15 -4.70
C ARG A 37 -7.15 -17.00 -4.36
N HIS A 38 -6.82 -16.20 -3.32
CA HIS A 38 -5.44 -16.06 -2.83
C HIS A 38 -4.94 -17.34 -2.16
N LEU A 39 -5.81 -18.01 -1.39
CA LEU A 39 -5.44 -19.26 -0.70
C LEU A 39 -5.05 -20.37 -1.67
N ASN A 40 -5.56 -20.33 -2.90
CA ASN A 40 -5.25 -21.30 -3.96
C ASN A 40 -4.00 -20.93 -4.78
N LEU A 41 -3.39 -19.75 -4.55
CA LEU A 41 -2.20 -19.34 -5.29
C LEU A 41 -0.95 -19.99 -4.70
N PRO A 42 -0.15 -20.74 -5.52
CA PRO A 42 1.16 -21.23 -5.08
C PRO A 42 2.03 -20.07 -4.59
N GLY A 43 2.62 -20.20 -3.40
CA GLY A 43 3.48 -19.18 -2.80
C GLY A 43 2.76 -18.10 -2.00
N VAL A 44 1.44 -18.01 -2.05
CA VAL A 44 0.61 -17.18 -1.15
C VAL A 44 -0.01 -18.06 -0.07
N GLY A 45 -1.02 -18.84 -0.40
CA GLY A 45 -1.70 -19.73 0.54
C GLY A 45 -2.28 -19.00 1.76
N GLU A 46 -2.64 -19.74 2.81
CA GLU A 46 -3.17 -19.16 4.05
C GLU A 46 -2.11 -18.32 4.78
N ASP A 47 -0.86 -18.77 4.82
CA ASP A 47 0.21 -18.04 5.51
C ASP A 47 0.52 -16.70 4.83
N GLY A 48 0.54 -16.65 3.50
CA GLY A 48 0.71 -15.40 2.76
C GLY A 48 -0.43 -14.42 3.02
N GLN A 49 -1.68 -14.89 3.05
CA GLN A 49 -2.83 -14.03 3.36
C GLN A 49 -2.82 -13.55 4.81
N ARG A 50 -2.42 -14.37 5.77
CA ARG A 50 -2.24 -13.98 7.17
C ARG A 50 -1.16 -12.90 7.32
N ARG A 51 -0.06 -12.99 6.57
CA ARG A 51 0.97 -11.93 6.52
C ARG A 51 0.42 -10.64 5.93
N LEU A 52 -0.35 -10.70 4.83
CA LEU A 52 -1.03 -9.52 4.27
C LEU A 52 -1.95 -8.86 5.32
N SER A 53 -2.72 -9.66 6.04
CA SER A 53 -3.63 -9.15 7.09
C SER A 53 -2.88 -8.54 8.30
N ALA A 54 -1.63 -8.92 8.53
CA ALA A 54 -0.77 -8.33 9.55
C ALA A 54 0.04 -7.13 9.04
N THR A 55 0.13 -6.95 7.71
CA THR A 55 0.96 -5.90 7.09
C THR A 55 0.36 -4.51 7.30
N ARG A 56 1.24 -3.54 7.55
CA ARG A 56 0.92 -2.11 7.71
C ARG A 56 1.61 -1.33 6.61
N VAL A 57 0.83 -0.67 5.74
CA VAL A 57 1.33 0.09 4.59
C VAL A 57 0.99 1.56 4.74
N LEU A 58 1.99 2.44 4.63
CA LEU A 58 1.79 3.88 4.54
C LEU A 58 1.82 4.29 3.07
N VAL A 59 0.77 4.93 2.57
CA VAL A 59 0.68 5.43 1.20
C VAL A 59 0.71 6.95 1.24
N ILE A 60 1.70 7.54 0.58
CA ILE A 60 1.87 8.99 0.47
C ILE A 60 1.26 9.44 -0.86
N GLY A 61 0.10 10.09 -0.77
CA GLY A 61 -0.70 10.54 -1.90
C GLY A 61 -1.90 9.65 -2.20
N ALA A 62 -3.09 10.26 -2.28
CA ALA A 62 -4.36 9.63 -2.68
C ALA A 62 -4.85 10.14 -4.05
N GLY A 63 -3.91 10.58 -4.90
CA GLY A 63 -4.15 11.07 -6.24
C GLY A 63 -4.28 9.97 -7.30
N GLY A 64 -3.83 10.26 -8.53
CA GLY A 64 -3.94 9.33 -9.67
C GLY A 64 -3.14 8.03 -9.49
N LEU A 65 -1.95 8.10 -8.90
CA LEU A 65 -1.13 6.92 -8.59
C LEU A 65 -1.62 6.21 -7.32
N GLY A 66 -1.96 6.97 -6.26
CA GLY A 66 -2.44 6.40 -5.00
C GLY A 66 -3.80 5.72 -5.11
N SER A 67 -4.71 6.22 -5.95
CA SER A 67 -6.06 5.66 -6.13
C SER A 67 -6.08 4.15 -6.41
N PRO A 68 -5.44 3.65 -7.48
CA PRO A 68 -5.43 2.22 -7.75
C PRO A 68 -4.67 1.43 -6.67
N VAL A 69 -3.55 1.96 -6.16
CA VAL A 69 -2.77 1.30 -5.10
C VAL A 69 -3.63 1.07 -3.86
N LEU A 70 -4.29 2.12 -3.35
CA LEU A 70 -5.15 2.04 -2.18
C LEU A 70 -6.30 1.03 -2.35
N LEU A 71 -6.96 1.05 -3.52
CA LEU A 71 -8.06 0.12 -3.81
C LEU A 71 -7.59 -1.33 -3.84
N TYR A 72 -6.47 -1.62 -4.49
CA TYR A 72 -5.97 -2.99 -4.60
C TYR A 72 -5.34 -3.50 -3.31
N LEU A 73 -4.66 -2.67 -2.53
CA LEU A 73 -4.18 -3.07 -1.20
C LEU A 73 -5.34 -3.41 -0.25
N ALA A 74 -6.41 -2.62 -0.27
CA ALA A 74 -7.63 -2.91 0.49
C ALA A 74 -8.27 -4.22 0.05
N ALA A 75 -8.43 -4.44 -1.26
CA ALA A 75 -9.01 -5.67 -1.83
C ALA A 75 -8.13 -6.90 -1.54
N ALA A 76 -6.80 -6.74 -1.56
CA ALA A 76 -5.84 -7.81 -1.26
C ALA A 76 -5.84 -8.22 0.21
N GLY A 77 -6.42 -7.42 1.09
CA GLY A 77 -6.51 -7.75 2.51
C GLY A 77 -5.31 -7.32 3.34
N VAL A 78 -4.65 -6.23 2.97
CA VAL A 78 -3.70 -5.55 3.85
C VAL A 78 -4.44 -5.09 5.11
N GLY A 79 -3.89 -5.40 6.29
CA GLY A 79 -4.61 -5.17 7.55
C GLY A 79 -4.71 -3.72 7.98
N THR A 80 -3.64 -2.93 7.75
CA THR A 80 -3.63 -1.50 8.10
C THR A 80 -3.07 -0.67 6.96
N ILE A 81 -3.78 0.38 6.56
CA ILE A 81 -3.31 1.34 5.56
C ILE A 81 -3.35 2.75 6.17
N GLY A 82 -2.18 3.42 6.14
CA GLY A 82 -2.08 4.85 6.40
C GLY A 82 -2.19 5.62 5.09
N ILE A 83 -2.90 6.74 5.09
CA ILE A 83 -3.02 7.62 3.92
C ILE A 83 -2.55 9.02 4.30
N VAL A 84 -1.56 9.54 3.59
CA VAL A 84 -1.09 10.92 3.74
C VAL A 84 -1.49 11.70 2.50
N ASP A 85 -2.35 12.70 2.65
CA ASP A 85 -2.77 13.61 1.57
C ASP A 85 -3.48 14.82 2.20
N ASP A 86 -3.13 16.03 1.79
CA ASP A 86 -3.72 17.28 2.34
C ASP A 86 -4.83 17.88 1.47
N ASP A 87 -5.05 17.33 0.27
CA ASP A 87 -5.96 17.85 -0.71
C ASP A 87 -7.44 17.53 -0.41
N VAL A 88 -8.29 18.28 -1.09
CA VAL A 88 -9.71 17.95 -1.26
C VAL A 88 -9.97 17.37 -2.66
N VAL A 89 -11.07 16.66 -2.79
CA VAL A 89 -11.50 16.12 -4.07
C VAL A 89 -11.97 17.24 -4.97
N ASP A 90 -11.43 17.33 -6.18
CA ASP A 90 -11.85 18.26 -7.22
C ASP A 90 -12.39 17.48 -8.43
N SER A 91 -13.40 18.03 -9.11
CA SER A 91 -14.04 17.40 -10.27
C SER A 91 -13.06 17.14 -11.41
N SER A 92 -12.06 18.03 -11.61
CA SER A 92 -11.00 17.89 -12.62
C SER A 92 -10.05 16.72 -12.36
N ASN A 93 -10.08 16.16 -11.16
CA ASN A 93 -9.25 15.03 -10.77
C ASN A 93 -9.89 13.67 -11.06
N LEU A 94 -11.22 13.61 -11.17
CA LEU A 94 -12.00 12.36 -11.20
C LEU A 94 -11.71 11.48 -12.42
N GLN A 95 -11.22 12.05 -13.50
CA GLN A 95 -10.87 11.29 -14.71
C GLN A 95 -9.67 10.31 -14.49
N ARG A 96 -8.89 10.46 -13.39
CA ARG A 96 -7.77 9.56 -13.05
C ARG A 96 -7.72 9.14 -11.59
N GLN A 97 -8.39 9.85 -10.68
CA GLN A 97 -8.42 9.55 -9.25
C GLN A 97 -9.64 8.70 -8.90
N VAL A 98 -9.64 7.47 -9.39
CA VAL A 98 -10.81 6.55 -9.41
C VAL A 98 -11.29 6.08 -8.04
N ILE A 99 -10.56 6.35 -6.97
CA ILE A 99 -10.98 6.06 -5.59
C ILE A 99 -12.07 7.05 -5.12
N HIS A 100 -12.08 8.26 -5.68
CA HIS A 100 -13.05 9.30 -5.35
C HIS A 100 -14.25 9.27 -6.28
N SER A 101 -15.31 9.97 -5.92
CA SER A 101 -16.56 10.08 -6.70
C SER A 101 -17.03 11.52 -6.82
N THR A 102 -17.94 11.79 -7.76
CA THR A 102 -18.56 13.13 -7.93
C THR A 102 -19.24 13.62 -6.66
N ALA A 103 -19.88 12.73 -5.90
CA ALA A 103 -20.52 13.06 -4.62
C ALA A 103 -19.52 13.42 -3.50
N ALA A 104 -18.23 13.20 -3.74
CA ALA A 104 -17.16 13.49 -2.80
C ALA A 104 -16.44 14.81 -3.07
N VAL A 105 -16.82 15.56 -4.14
CA VAL A 105 -16.20 16.85 -4.46
C VAL A 105 -16.29 17.82 -3.27
N GLY A 106 -15.16 18.44 -2.92
CA GLY A 106 -15.00 19.32 -1.76
C GLY A 106 -14.68 18.62 -0.44
N LYS A 107 -14.78 17.29 -0.35
CA LYS A 107 -14.37 16.53 0.85
C LYS A 107 -12.86 16.22 0.80
N ARG A 108 -12.25 16.02 1.96
CA ARG A 108 -10.83 15.60 2.05
C ARG A 108 -10.60 14.26 1.36
N LYS A 109 -9.53 14.16 0.58
CA LYS A 109 -9.17 12.93 -0.14
C LYS A 109 -8.96 11.75 0.81
N VAL A 110 -8.30 11.96 1.96
CA VAL A 110 -8.08 10.90 2.96
C VAL A 110 -9.38 10.32 3.52
N ASP A 111 -10.43 11.14 3.67
CA ASP A 111 -11.73 10.69 4.20
C ASP A 111 -12.47 9.84 3.17
N THR A 112 -12.57 10.34 1.94
CA THR A 112 -13.29 9.65 0.86
C THR A 112 -12.57 8.37 0.41
N ALA A 113 -11.24 8.37 0.44
CA ALA A 113 -10.46 7.17 0.20
C ALA A 113 -10.68 6.12 1.28
N ALA A 114 -10.69 6.52 2.56
CA ALA A 114 -10.97 5.62 3.68
C ALA A 114 -12.35 4.97 3.57
N GLU A 115 -13.39 5.77 3.32
CA GLU A 115 -14.77 5.27 3.10
C GLU A 115 -14.82 4.24 1.95
N ARG A 116 -14.16 4.55 0.83
CA ARG A 116 -14.15 3.67 -0.33
C ARG A 116 -13.44 2.35 -0.07
N MET A 117 -12.28 2.38 0.58
CA MET A 117 -11.53 1.19 0.94
C MET A 117 -12.25 0.31 1.95
N GLN A 118 -12.87 0.90 2.98
CA GLN A 118 -13.65 0.17 3.97
C GLN A 118 -14.93 -0.44 3.37
N GLY A 119 -15.49 0.20 2.33
CA GLY A 119 -16.57 -0.39 1.53
C GLY A 119 -16.15 -1.62 0.73
N ILE A 120 -14.86 -1.76 0.38
CA ILE A 120 -14.29 -2.94 -0.27
C ILE A 120 -13.94 -4.00 0.77
N ASN A 121 -13.28 -3.61 1.85
CA ASN A 121 -12.83 -4.50 2.91
C ASN A 121 -13.15 -3.91 4.29
N PRO A 122 -14.21 -4.36 4.96
CA PRO A 122 -14.62 -3.85 6.26
C PRO A 122 -13.64 -4.18 7.40
N ASP A 123 -12.75 -5.17 7.22
CA ASP A 123 -11.76 -5.55 8.22
C ASP A 123 -10.53 -4.59 8.21
N LEU A 124 -10.44 -3.72 7.20
CA LEU A 124 -9.32 -2.81 7.02
C LEU A 124 -9.30 -1.70 8.07
N ILE A 125 -8.16 -1.55 8.74
CA ILE A 125 -7.88 -0.40 9.61
C ILE A 125 -7.27 0.72 8.77
N VAL A 126 -7.93 1.89 8.72
CA VAL A 126 -7.41 3.06 8.01
C VAL A 126 -6.97 4.14 8.97
N LYS A 127 -5.70 4.57 8.85
CA LYS A 127 -5.15 5.74 9.56
C LYS A 127 -5.05 6.91 8.58
N LYS A 128 -5.70 8.03 8.90
CA LYS A 128 -5.77 9.21 8.04
C LYS A 128 -4.84 10.30 8.53
N PHE A 129 -4.00 10.82 7.63
CA PHE A 129 -3.07 11.91 7.89
C PHE A 129 -3.34 13.03 6.88
N PRO A 130 -4.27 13.97 7.18
CA PRO A 130 -4.63 15.07 6.29
C PRO A 130 -3.57 16.17 6.37
N LEU A 131 -2.37 15.89 5.87
CA LEU A 131 -1.22 16.79 5.92
C LEU A 131 -0.36 16.64 4.66
N ARG A 132 0.40 17.68 4.36
CA ARG A 132 1.45 17.70 3.34
C ARG A 132 2.80 17.46 4.01
N LEU A 133 3.64 16.63 3.39
CA LEU A 133 5.00 16.42 3.87
C LEU A 133 5.90 17.60 3.48
N HIS A 134 6.62 18.15 4.46
CA HIS A 134 7.63 19.19 4.28
C HIS A 134 8.97 18.73 4.83
N PRO A 135 10.10 18.97 4.14
CA PRO A 135 11.42 18.54 4.60
C PRO A 135 11.80 19.06 6.01
N ALA A 136 11.32 20.25 6.37
CA ALA A 136 11.57 20.83 7.70
C ALA A 136 10.96 20.03 8.86
N ASP A 137 9.97 19.19 8.60
CA ASP A 137 9.21 18.45 9.61
C ASP A 137 9.61 16.96 9.68
N ILE A 138 10.74 16.57 9.07
CA ILE A 138 11.15 15.16 8.94
C ILE A 138 11.22 14.43 10.30
N ASP A 139 11.73 15.08 11.34
CA ASP A 139 11.83 14.49 12.68
C ASP A 139 10.45 14.30 13.33
N THR A 140 9.51 15.21 13.04
CA THR A 140 8.11 15.05 13.45
C THR A 140 7.50 13.83 12.77
N TYR A 141 7.72 13.65 11.46
CA TYR A 141 7.22 12.49 10.72
C TYR A 141 7.86 11.19 11.16
N ARG A 142 9.17 11.19 11.47
CA ARG A 142 9.84 10.03 12.07
C ARG A 142 9.20 9.63 13.38
N THR A 143 8.81 10.58 14.21
CA THR A 143 8.10 10.32 15.47
C THR A 143 6.66 9.87 15.22
N GLN A 144 5.94 10.53 14.31
CA GLN A 144 4.52 10.30 14.04
C GLN A 144 4.27 9.00 13.26
N PHE A 145 5.11 8.73 12.27
CA PHE A 145 5.01 7.52 11.46
C PHE A 145 5.86 6.38 12.02
N GLY A 146 7.08 6.69 12.49
CA GLY A 146 8.01 5.80 13.17
C GLY A 146 8.14 4.41 12.53
N SER A 147 8.54 3.43 13.33
CA SER A 147 8.63 2.01 12.93
C SER A 147 7.26 1.30 12.86
N GLN A 148 6.17 2.06 12.73
CA GLN A 148 4.81 1.48 12.70
C GLN A 148 4.44 0.87 11.34
N TRP A 149 5.24 1.10 10.31
CA TRP A 149 4.92 0.71 8.93
C TRP A 149 5.94 -0.30 8.42
N ASP A 150 5.43 -1.36 7.80
CA ASP A 150 6.25 -2.42 7.20
C ASP A 150 6.68 -2.04 5.78
N LEU A 151 5.91 -1.14 5.13
CA LEU A 151 6.14 -0.64 3.77
C LEU A 151 5.65 0.79 3.63
N ILE A 152 6.41 1.63 2.93
CA ILE A 152 5.98 2.95 2.48
C ILE A 152 5.84 2.93 0.96
N VAL A 153 4.69 3.38 0.46
CA VAL A 153 4.42 3.53 -0.98
C VAL A 153 4.40 5.02 -1.31
N ASP A 154 5.32 5.44 -2.15
CA ASP A 154 5.38 6.78 -2.69
C ASP A 154 4.48 6.89 -3.93
N ALA A 155 3.34 7.58 -3.79
CA ALA A 155 2.39 7.88 -4.85
C ALA A 155 2.35 9.39 -5.16
N THR A 156 3.44 10.11 -4.84
CA THR A 156 3.56 11.54 -5.11
C THR A 156 3.96 11.82 -6.55
N ASP A 157 3.70 13.03 -7.01
CA ASP A 157 3.96 13.47 -8.38
C ASP A 157 5.12 14.47 -8.51
N ASN A 158 5.84 14.75 -7.39
CA ASN A 158 6.94 15.70 -7.39
C ASN A 158 8.22 15.14 -6.74
N PHE A 159 9.38 15.57 -7.24
CA PHE A 159 10.68 15.06 -6.82
C PHE A 159 11.02 15.37 -5.36
N ALA A 160 10.65 16.55 -4.86
CA ALA A 160 10.97 16.94 -3.48
C ALA A 160 10.31 15.98 -2.46
N SER A 161 9.04 15.64 -2.68
CA SER A 161 8.34 14.66 -1.85
C SER A 161 8.97 13.27 -1.96
N ARG A 162 9.40 12.85 -3.15
CA ARG A 162 10.03 11.53 -3.36
C ARG A 162 11.34 11.39 -2.58
N TYR A 163 12.20 12.41 -2.59
CA TYR A 163 13.41 12.39 -1.78
C TYR A 163 13.11 12.35 -0.28
N LEU A 164 12.13 13.13 0.17
CA LEU A 164 11.70 13.12 1.57
C LEU A 164 11.15 11.75 2.00
N VAL A 165 10.35 11.10 1.17
CA VAL A 165 9.83 9.75 1.43
C VAL A 165 10.96 8.73 1.50
N ASN A 166 11.95 8.83 0.60
CA ASN A 166 13.15 7.98 0.67
C ASN A 166 13.91 8.16 1.98
N ASP A 167 14.11 9.41 2.43
CA ASP A 167 14.81 9.72 3.67
C ASP A 167 14.03 9.23 4.91
N LEU A 168 12.70 9.25 4.85
CA LEU A 168 11.84 8.67 5.89
C LEU A 168 11.94 7.15 5.95
N ALA A 169 12.06 6.48 4.80
CA ALA A 169 12.10 5.03 4.71
C ALA A 169 13.47 4.44 5.11
N THR A 170 14.54 5.23 5.08
CA THR A 170 15.92 4.79 5.37
C THR A 170 16.41 5.18 6.77
N ALA A 171 15.60 5.89 7.53
CA ALA A 171 15.90 6.36 8.90
C ALA A 171 15.35 5.41 9.96
#